data_c789d0712e8ad0810264a161d372728b
#
_entry.id   c789d0712e8ad0810264a161d372728b
#
_cell.length_a   1.000
_cell.length_b   1.000
_cell.length_c   1.000
_cell.angle_alpha   90.00
_cell.angle_beta   90.00
_cell.angle_gamma   90.00
#
_symmetry.space_group_name_H-M   'P 1'
#
loop_
_entity.id
_entity.type
_entity.pdbx_description
1 polymer ?
#
loop_
_entity_poly.entity_id
_entity_poly.type
_entity_poly.pdbx_seq_one_letter_code
_entity_poly.pdbx_strand_id
1 'polypeptide(L)'
;MPTSTLAAVLTEHGAPLELQELPLPRRVEPGAALVRITCATLCGTDIEIWEGRMSFPGMLPMVLGHEMVGEVVAAGEGAVDALGEPIGAGDRIGWSESVCGRCFGCTVLRQPVACSKRGYGFLQRSDAPPYATAGLSEYAYVAPGAQKLRLPVEVKDTWAAAAGCAAKTVLRAFDRAGGVRPGSRVVVQGSGALGLFATAVASISGAGTVVTVGAPPSRLALAERFGATHTIDIGAPDPADGGRDGSDATVARTMEMTDGKGADLVLDFAGAPSVGPEAIGMAAQRGTVAIVGSTGPAGEAVALSEIMRKELTVVGSLNGDVSDYHRSIEFFRAFSDRFPWDALFSAPCGLEQASDRIASMHRLDEVKAVVDPRLTVR
;
A
#
# COMPACT_ATOMS: atom_id res chain seq x y z
N MET A 1 19.18 18.13 18.78
CA MET A 1 18.88 17.07 17.81
C MET A 1 19.62 15.82 18.23
N PRO A 2 19.03 14.63 18.10
CA PRO A 2 19.75 13.36 18.29
C PRO A 2 20.86 13.23 17.25
N THR A 3 21.95 12.51 17.62
CA THR A 3 23.11 12.27 16.76
C THR A 3 23.11 10.88 16.13
N SER A 4 22.27 9.99 16.66
CA SER A 4 22.06 8.62 16.18
C SER A 4 20.61 8.20 16.36
N THR A 5 20.23 7.10 15.74
CA THR A 5 18.93 6.46 15.82
C THR A 5 19.09 4.95 15.87
N LEU A 6 18.29 4.28 16.69
CA LEU A 6 18.15 2.84 16.62
C LEU A 6 17.23 2.48 15.43
N ALA A 7 17.60 1.48 14.66
CA ALA A 7 16.84 1.00 13.51
C ALA A 7 16.89 -0.52 13.39
N ALA A 8 15.83 -1.12 12.85
CA ALA A 8 15.80 -2.52 12.46
C ALA A 8 16.26 -2.65 11.00
N VAL A 9 17.44 -3.20 10.79
CA VAL A 9 18.16 -3.23 9.51
C VAL A 9 18.09 -4.63 8.90
N LEU A 10 17.71 -4.71 7.63
CA LEU A 10 17.84 -5.93 6.82
C LEU A 10 19.24 -5.98 6.22
N THR A 11 20.05 -6.95 6.65
CA THR A 11 21.43 -7.17 6.20
C THR A 11 21.53 -8.29 5.17
N GLU A 12 20.61 -9.26 5.22
CA GLU A 12 20.52 -10.40 4.32
C GLU A 12 19.06 -10.78 4.09
N HIS A 13 18.69 -11.14 2.85
CA HIS A 13 17.34 -11.59 2.54
C HIS A 13 16.98 -12.88 3.30
N GLY A 14 15.76 -12.93 3.84
CA GLY A 14 15.25 -14.05 4.64
C GLY A 14 15.79 -14.11 6.08
N ALA A 15 16.76 -13.28 6.44
CA ALA A 15 17.30 -13.22 7.80
C ALA A 15 16.42 -12.32 8.72
N PRO A 16 16.49 -12.51 10.04
CA PRO A 16 15.93 -11.56 10.99
C PRO A 16 16.58 -10.18 10.84
N LEU A 17 15.78 -9.12 11.09
CA LEU A 17 16.30 -7.76 11.11
C LEU A 17 17.23 -7.57 12.33
N GLU A 18 18.32 -6.85 12.11
CA GLU A 18 19.30 -6.54 13.16
C GLU A 18 19.02 -5.14 13.73
N LEU A 19 18.99 -5.01 15.05
CA LEU A 19 18.95 -3.69 15.68
C LEU A 19 20.34 -3.04 15.60
N GLN A 20 20.43 -1.94 14.89
CA GLN A 20 21.66 -1.19 14.68
C GLN A 20 21.50 0.27 15.04
N GLU A 21 22.52 0.88 15.61
CA GLU A 21 22.59 2.31 15.82
C GLU A 21 23.18 2.99 14.57
N LEU A 22 22.35 3.80 13.91
CA LEU A 22 22.71 4.49 12.68
C LEU A 22 22.99 5.98 12.95
N PRO A 23 23.96 6.61 12.27
CA PRO A 23 24.21 8.04 12.41
C PRO A 23 23.03 8.88 11.89
N LEU A 24 22.81 10.03 12.51
CA LEU A 24 21.89 11.06 12.01
C LEU A 24 22.65 12.29 11.55
N PRO A 25 22.13 13.02 10.56
CA PRO A 25 22.77 14.24 10.07
C PRO A 25 22.88 15.29 11.19
N ARG A 26 24.05 15.93 11.31
CA ARG A 26 24.26 17.00 12.30
C ARG A 26 23.50 18.29 11.97
N ARG A 27 23.09 18.44 10.72
CA ARG A 27 22.28 19.56 10.21
C ARG A 27 21.21 19.03 9.27
N VAL A 28 20.04 19.65 9.34
CA VAL A 28 18.95 19.37 8.40
C VAL A 28 19.11 20.32 7.21
N GLU A 29 19.20 19.78 6.01
CA GLU A 29 19.33 20.55 4.77
C GLU A 29 18.09 21.43 4.52
N PRO A 30 18.23 22.54 3.78
CA PRO A 30 17.08 23.34 3.36
C PRO A 30 16.01 22.48 2.68
N GLY A 31 14.76 22.62 3.12
CA GLY A 31 13.63 21.85 2.64
C GLY A 31 13.47 20.43 3.22
N ALA A 32 14.48 19.91 3.92
CA ALA A 32 14.43 18.59 4.59
C ALA A 32 13.78 18.67 5.98
N ALA A 33 13.52 17.51 6.58
CA ALA A 33 13.10 17.38 7.97
C ALA A 33 13.74 16.17 8.64
N LEU A 34 14.00 16.24 9.94
CA LEU A 34 14.26 15.10 10.81
C LEU A 34 12.98 14.83 11.60
N VAL A 35 12.50 13.60 11.51
CA VAL A 35 11.20 13.18 12.06
C VAL A 35 11.40 12.05 13.05
N ARG A 36 10.82 12.15 14.23
CA ARG A 36 10.67 11.04 15.17
C ARG A 36 9.48 10.20 14.72
N ILE A 37 9.70 8.94 14.38
CA ILE A 37 8.64 8.03 13.96
C ILE A 37 7.70 7.75 15.15
N THR A 38 6.40 7.91 14.91
CA THR A 38 5.35 7.58 15.89
C THR A 38 4.56 6.35 15.49
N CYS A 39 4.57 6.01 14.20
CA CYS A 39 3.96 4.79 13.69
C CYS A 39 4.56 4.44 12.33
N ALA A 40 4.90 3.18 12.16
CA ALA A 40 5.15 2.55 10.88
C ALA A 40 4.22 1.35 10.73
N THR A 41 3.70 1.12 9.51
CA THR A 41 2.97 -0.10 9.18
C THR A 41 3.74 -0.89 8.13
N LEU A 42 3.68 -2.23 8.22
CA LEU A 42 4.33 -3.09 7.25
C LEU A 42 3.39 -3.34 6.06
N CYS A 43 3.99 -3.50 4.89
CA CYS A 43 3.32 -3.74 3.62
C CYS A 43 3.78 -5.07 2.99
N GLY A 44 3.03 -5.58 2.01
CA GLY A 44 3.47 -6.72 1.21
C GLY A 44 4.82 -6.50 0.55
N THR A 45 5.14 -5.28 0.13
CA THR A 45 6.45 -4.92 -0.43
C THR A 45 7.60 -5.12 0.57
N ASP A 46 7.40 -4.87 1.87
CA ASP A 46 8.43 -5.14 2.88
C ASP A 46 8.72 -6.64 2.99
N ILE A 47 7.68 -7.48 2.84
CA ILE A 47 7.81 -8.94 2.81
C ILE A 47 8.53 -9.38 1.53
N GLU A 48 8.17 -8.84 0.36
CA GLU A 48 8.83 -9.15 -0.92
C GLU A 48 10.31 -8.80 -0.93
N ILE A 49 10.67 -7.67 -0.29
CA ILE A 49 12.07 -7.28 -0.11
C ILE A 49 12.75 -8.23 0.87
N TRP A 50 12.12 -8.53 2.01
CA TRP A 50 12.69 -9.44 3.00
C TRP A 50 12.96 -10.81 2.39
N GLU A 51 12.05 -11.37 1.60
CA GLU A 51 12.23 -12.65 0.89
C GLU A 51 13.23 -12.58 -0.28
N GLY A 52 13.63 -11.40 -0.74
CA GLY A 52 14.49 -11.23 -1.92
C GLY A 52 13.75 -11.36 -3.26
N ARG A 53 12.41 -11.48 -3.26
CA ARG A 53 11.60 -11.46 -4.49
C ARG A 53 11.65 -10.08 -5.17
N MET A 54 11.68 -9.01 -4.40
CA MET A 54 12.01 -7.66 -4.85
C MET A 54 13.44 -7.33 -4.42
N SER A 55 14.39 -7.50 -5.32
CA SER A 55 15.82 -7.31 -5.06
C SER A 55 16.55 -6.75 -6.27
N PHE A 56 17.57 -5.93 -6.03
CA PHE A 56 18.50 -5.44 -7.05
C PHE A 56 19.93 -5.33 -6.45
N PRO A 57 20.98 -5.40 -7.30
CA PRO A 57 22.36 -5.38 -6.82
C PRO A 57 22.68 -4.15 -5.96
N GLY A 58 23.28 -4.37 -4.79
CA GLY A 58 23.68 -3.30 -3.89
C GLY A 58 22.55 -2.68 -3.05
N MET A 59 21.39 -3.30 -2.96
CA MET A 59 20.24 -2.82 -2.18
C MET A 59 20.50 -2.89 -0.67
N LEU A 60 21.12 -3.96 -0.19
CA LEU A 60 21.39 -4.19 1.23
C LEU A 60 22.72 -3.59 1.69
N PRO A 61 22.88 -3.20 2.99
CA PRO A 61 21.89 -3.24 4.05
C PRO A 61 20.88 -2.07 3.95
N MET A 62 19.65 -2.23 4.47
CA MET A 62 18.61 -1.21 4.41
C MET A 62 17.67 -1.26 5.60
N VAL A 63 16.98 -0.16 5.88
CA VAL A 63 15.87 -0.08 6.83
C VAL A 63 14.56 -0.26 6.08
N LEU A 64 13.71 -1.17 6.53
CA LEU A 64 12.38 -1.40 5.96
C LEU A 64 11.32 -0.42 6.51
N GLY A 65 10.09 -0.55 6.03
CA GLY A 65 8.95 0.28 6.44
C GLY A 65 8.84 1.57 5.64
N HIS A 66 7.95 1.57 4.65
CA HIS A 66 7.71 2.73 3.77
C HIS A 66 6.33 3.37 3.99
N GLU A 67 5.59 2.88 4.95
CA GLU A 67 4.32 3.41 5.42
C GLU A 67 4.55 3.96 6.84
N MET A 68 4.83 5.25 6.96
CA MET A 68 5.22 5.83 8.24
C MET A 68 4.74 7.26 8.39
N VAL A 69 4.56 7.64 9.65
CA VAL A 69 4.26 8.99 10.09
C VAL A 69 5.07 9.33 11.33
N GLY A 70 5.21 10.60 11.63
CA GLY A 70 5.93 11.01 12.83
C GLY A 70 5.84 12.50 13.10
N GLU A 71 6.52 12.90 14.16
CA GLU A 71 6.62 14.27 14.65
C GLU A 71 7.95 14.88 14.22
N VAL A 72 7.90 16.04 13.61
CA VAL A 72 9.09 16.78 13.19
C VAL A 72 9.90 17.22 14.42
N VAL A 73 11.16 16.81 14.48
CA VAL A 73 12.12 17.25 15.51
C VAL A 73 12.87 18.48 15.10
N ALA A 74 13.23 18.54 13.81
CA ALA A 74 13.87 19.71 13.21
C ALA A 74 13.52 19.78 11.72
N ALA A 75 13.32 20.99 11.23
CA ALA A 75 13.09 21.29 9.81
C ALA A 75 14.21 22.19 9.28
N GLY A 76 14.63 21.93 8.05
CA GLY A 76 15.56 22.80 7.34
C GLY A 76 14.88 24.09 6.88
N GLU A 77 15.68 25.09 6.58
CA GLU A 77 15.19 26.37 6.05
C GLU A 77 14.29 26.15 4.84
N GLY A 78 13.12 26.81 4.82
CA GLY A 78 12.17 26.70 3.71
C GLY A 78 11.47 25.34 3.58
N ALA A 79 11.49 24.47 4.61
CA ALA A 79 10.72 23.25 4.60
C ALA A 79 9.22 23.56 4.62
N VAL A 80 8.49 23.01 3.63
CA VAL A 80 7.04 23.17 3.47
C VAL A 80 6.37 21.81 3.23
N ASP A 81 5.08 21.76 3.50
CA ASP A 81 4.27 20.62 3.10
C ASP A 81 3.83 20.73 1.62
N ALA A 82 3.08 19.75 1.15
CA ALA A 82 2.60 19.68 -0.24
C ALA A 82 1.58 20.81 -0.59
N LEU A 83 1.02 21.48 0.41
CA LEU A 83 0.11 22.62 0.23
C LEU A 83 0.85 23.96 0.30
N GLY A 84 2.18 23.95 0.53
CA GLY A 84 3.01 25.14 0.64
C GLY A 84 3.08 25.74 2.04
N GLU A 85 2.51 25.08 3.05
CA GLU A 85 2.52 25.56 4.42
C GLU A 85 3.85 25.21 5.12
N PRO A 86 4.45 26.11 5.91
CA PRO A 86 5.70 25.86 6.61
C PRO A 86 5.59 24.68 7.57
N ILE A 87 6.64 23.86 7.63
CA ILE A 87 6.78 22.75 8.56
C ILE A 87 7.83 23.09 9.62
N GLY A 88 7.51 22.83 10.89
CA GLY A 88 8.39 23.10 12.02
C GLY A 88 8.37 21.98 13.06
N ALA A 89 9.22 22.11 14.09
CA ALA A 89 9.25 21.16 15.21
C ALA A 89 7.89 21.07 15.90
N GLY A 90 7.46 19.84 16.20
CA GLY A 90 6.15 19.52 16.77
C GLY A 90 5.06 19.23 15.75
N ASP A 91 5.26 19.57 14.46
CA ASP A 91 4.29 19.22 13.43
C ASP A 91 4.26 17.70 13.20
N ARG A 92 3.06 17.14 13.10
CA ARG A 92 2.84 15.74 12.77
C ARG A 92 2.69 15.59 11.27
N ILE A 93 3.57 14.81 10.65
CA ILE A 93 3.61 14.65 9.19
C ILE A 93 3.66 13.19 8.75
N GLY A 94 3.10 12.94 7.56
CA GLY A 94 3.47 11.81 6.72
C GLY A 94 4.18 12.31 5.46
N TRP A 95 4.84 11.42 4.75
CA TRP A 95 5.53 11.80 3.51
C TRP A 95 5.52 10.69 2.49
N SER A 96 5.71 11.08 1.27
CA SER A 96 5.76 10.20 0.10
C SER A 96 7.13 10.32 -0.56
N GLU A 97 7.28 9.69 -1.70
CA GLU A 97 8.51 9.65 -2.47
C GLU A 97 9.00 11.06 -2.83
N SER A 98 10.32 11.19 -3.04
CA SER A 98 10.90 12.41 -3.56
C SER A 98 10.64 12.53 -5.06
N VAL A 99 10.28 13.74 -5.51
CA VAL A 99 10.09 14.06 -6.92
C VAL A 99 10.88 15.29 -7.30
N CYS A 100 11.30 15.40 -8.57
CA CYS A 100 12.15 16.50 -8.99
C CYS A 100 11.40 17.80 -9.35
N GLY A 101 10.07 17.75 -9.51
CA GLY A 101 9.23 18.89 -9.84
C GLY A 101 9.42 19.52 -11.23
N ARG A 102 10.39 19.04 -12.05
CA ARG A 102 10.81 19.71 -13.30
C ARG A 102 11.02 18.83 -14.52
N CYS A 103 10.75 17.51 -14.42
CA CYS A 103 10.79 16.62 -15.59
C CYS A 103 9.44 16.58 -16.32
N PHE A 104 9.41 15.90 -17.47
CA PHE A 104 8.21 15.73 -18.28
C PHE A 104 7.02 15.18 -17.45
N GLY A 105 7.27 14.16 -16.63
CA GLY A 105 6.25 13.59 -15.74
C GLY A 105 5.67 14.61 -14.76
N CYS A 106 6.54 15.43 -14.15
CA CYS A 106 6.12 16.43 -13.16
C CYS A 106 5.45 17.67 -13.77
N THR A 107 5.98 18.19 -14.89
CA THR A 107 5.57 19.51 -15.41
C THR A 107 4.59 19.42 -16.59
N VAL A 108 4.76 18.43 -17.48
CA VAL A 108 3.91 18.29 -18.68
C VAL A 108 2.75 17.35 -18.41
N LEU A 109 3.03 16.14 -17.96
CA LEU A 109 1.97 15.20 -17.60
C LEU A 109 1.25 15.60 -16.29
N ARG A 110 1.89 16.42 -15.43
CA ARG A 110 1.40 16.78 -14.08
C ARG A 110 1.07 15.54 -13.25
N GLN A 111 1.86 14.50 -13.40
CA GLN A 111 1.76 13.24 -12.68
C GLN A 111 3.10 12.93 -12.01
N PRO A 112 3.31 13.34 -10.75
CA PRO A 112 4.56 13.10 -10.01
C PRO A 112 4.94 11.63 -9.93
N VAL A 113 3.97 10.71 -9.97
CA VAL A 113 4.21 9.27 -10.03
C VAL A 113 5.03 8.86 -11.26
N ALA A 114 4.99 9.64 -12.35
CA ALA A 114 5.78 9.44 -13.57
C ALA A 114 7.12 10.21 -13.55
N CYS A 115 7.57 10.70 -12.39
CA CYS A 115 8.83 11.41 -12.28
C CYS A 115 10.02 10.50 -12.64
N SER A 116 10.82 10.91 -13.63
CA SER A 116 12.01 10.17 -14.05
C SER A 116 13.17 10.19 -13.03
N LYS A 117 13.06 11.01 -11.99
CA LYS A 117 14.00 11.12 -10.87
C LYS A 117 13.31 10.85 -9.54
N ARG A 118 12.32 9.96 -9.55
CA ARG A 118 11.62 9.56 -8.34
C ARG A 118 12.56 8.82 -7.41
N GLY A 119 12.61 9.25 -6.16
CA GLY A 119 13.43 8.66 -5.13
C GLY A 119 12.57 8.05 -4.01
N TYR A 120 12.88 6.81 -3.66
CA TYR A 120 12.23 6.11 -2.56
C TYR A 120 13.19 6.08 -1.36
N GLY A 121 12.81 6.71 -0.26
CA GLY A 121 13.62 6.74 0.95
C GLY A 121 13.93 5.31 1.45
N PHE A 122 12.95 4.45 1.49
CA PHE A 122 13.08 3.07 1.97
C PHE A 122 13.99 2.17 1.11
N LEU A 123 14.35 2.57 -0.11
CA LEU A 123 15.30 1.87 -0.96
C LEU A 123 16.74 2.41 -0.81
N GLN A 124 16.99 3.28 0.16
CA GLN A 124 18.32 3.78 0.45
C GLN A 124 19.08 2.80 1.36
N ARG A 125 20.39 2.68 1.11
CA ARG A 125 21.27 1.89 1.98
C ARG A 125 21.40 2.55 3.35
N SER A 126 21.41 1.73 4.40
CA SER A 126 21.59 2.20 5.77
C SER A 126 23.06 2.46 6.16
N ASP A 127 24.02 2.01 5.36
CA ASP A 127 25.45 2.25 5.56
C ASP A 127 25.99 3.48 4.80
N ALA A 128 25.11 4.25 4.15
CA ALA A 128 25.45 5.47 3.42
C ALA A 128 24.51 6.63 3.83
N PRO A 129 25.01 7.90 3.84
CA PRO A 129 24.17 9.05 4.15
C PRO A 129 22.94 9.15 3.23
N PRO A 130 21.76 9.51 3.77
CA PRO A 130 21.51 9.97 5.14
C PRO A 130 21.19 8.86 6.16
N TYR A 131 21.50 7.61 5.88
CA TYR A 131 21.44 6.40 6.71
C TYR A 131 20.01 5.94 7.06
N ALA A 132 19.27 6.67 7.88
CA ALA A 132 17.92 6.32 8.34
C ALA A 132 16.86 7.13 7.57
N THR A 133 16.14 6.48 6.65
CA THR A 133 15.17 7.13 5.74
C THR A 133 13.84 6.40 5.66
N ALA A 134 13.64 5.35 6.49
CA ALA A 134 12.46 4.50 6.49
C ALA A 134 11.88 4.31 7.90
N GLY A 135 10.72 3.69 8.00
CA GLY A 135 9.87 3.71 9.19
C GLY A 135 10.31 2.79 10.32
N LEU A 136 11.09 1.73 10.05
CA LEU A 136 11.59 0.86 11.11
C LEU A 136 12.85 1.45 11.79
N SER A 137 12.75 2.71 12.20
CA SER A 137 13.77 3.45 12.96
C SER A 137 13.11 4.43 13.92
N GLU A 138 13.81 4.82 15.01
CA GLU A 138 13.30 5.83 15.95
C GLU A 138 13.16 7.22 15.29
N TYR A 139 14.10 7.53 14.40
CA TYR A 139 14.11 8.78 13.63
C TYR A 139 14.39 8.50 12.17
N ALA A 140 13.73 9.25 11.30
CA ALA A 140 13.96 9.21 9.85
C ALA A 140 14.31 10.59 9.30
N TYR A 141 15.27 10.62 8.38
CA TYR A 141 15.59 11.80 7.61
C TYR A 141 14.70 11.88 6.37
N VAL A 142 13.92 12.93 6.29
CA VAL A 142 13.00 13.21 5.17
C VAL A 142 13.68 14.19 4.22
N ALA A 143 14.06 13.71 3.04
CA ALA A 143 14.80 14.48 2.05
C ALA A 143 14.04 15.76 1.58
N PRO A 144 14.76 16.79 1.07
CA PRO A 144 14.12 18.02 0.59
C PRO A 144 13.02 17.79 -0.44
N GLY A 145 13.26 16.89 -1.40
CA GLY A 145 12.32 16.57 -2.48
C GLY A 145 11.17 15.62 -2.08
N ALA A 146 11.19 15.05 -0.87
CA ALA A 146 10.09 14.25 -0.38
C ALA A 146 8.83 15.10 -0.20
N GLN A 147 7.71 14.58 -0.71
CA GLN A 147 6.43 15.27 -0.62
C GLN A 147 5.83 15.02 0.76
N LYS A 148 5.90 16.02 1.61
CA LYS A 148 5.43 16.00 3.00
C LYS A 148 3.98 16.43 3.07
N LEU A 149 3.23 15.88 4.02
CA LEU A 149 1.85 16.23 4.27
C LEU A 149 1.63 16.37 5.78
N ARG A 150 1.17 17.55 6.20
CA ARG A 150 0.74 17.75 7.59
C ARG A 150 -0.53 16.94 7.86
N LEU A 151 -0.58 16.25 8.97
CA LEU A 151 -1.67 15.33 9.29
C LEU A 151 -2.67 15.98 10.26
N PRO A 152 -3.98 15.92 9.96
CA PRO A 152 -5.02 16.40 10.87
C PRO A 152 -5.09 15.53 12.12
N VAL A 153 -5.43 16.15 13.26
CA VAL A 153 -5.45 15.47 14.57
C VAL A 153 -6.50 14.36 14.66
N GLU A 154 -7.53 14.44 13.86
CA GLU A 154 -8.64 13.48 13.81
C GLU A 154 -8.25 12.15 13.15
N VAL A 155 -7.17 12.12 12.35
CA VAL A 155 -6.71 10.92 11.67
C VAL A 155 -5.64 10.25 12.51
N LYS A 156 -5.87 9.01 12.91
CA LYS A 156 -4.93 8.21 13.71
C LYS A 156 -3.62 7.95 12.95
N ASP A 157 -2.52 7.79 13.67
CA ASP A 157 -1.20 7.51 13.07
C ASP A 157 -1.21 6.23 12.23
N THR A 158 -1.89 5.18 12.67
CA THR A 158 -2.02 3.92 11.93
C THR A 158 -2.73 4.10 10.60
N TRP A 159 -3.80 4.90 10.58
CA TRP A 159 -4.55 5.19 9.35
C TRP A 159 -3.72 6.05 8.40
N ALA A 160 -3.06 7.08 8.94
CA ALA A 160 -2.22 7.97 8.14
C ALA A 160 -0.98 7.27 7.58
N ALA A 161 -0.36 6.35 8.33
CA ALA A 161 0.74 5.53 7.83
C ALA A 161 0.27 4.65 6.65
N ALA A 162 -0.82 3.91 6.81
CA ALA A 162 -1.40 3.09 5.73
C ALA A 162 -1.91 3.91 4.55
N ALA A 163 -2.37 5.16 4.79
CA ALA A 163 -2.74 6.09 3.73
C ALA A 163 -1.56 6.43 2.82
N GLY A 164 -0.34 6.46 3.36
CA GLY A 164 0.90 6.77 2.63
C GLY A 164 1.30 5.76 1.55
N CYS A 165 0.71 4.55 1.55
CA CYS A 165 0.93 3.54 0.52
C CYS A 165 -0.38 2.86 0.11
N ALA A 166 -0.98 2.05 1.00
CA ALA A 166 -2.10 1.19 0.64
C ALA A 166 -3.33 1.98 0.16
N ALA A 167 -3.83 2.95 0.93
CA ALA A 167 -5.05 3.66 0.56
C ALA A 167 -4.85 4.58 -0.66
N LYS A 168 -3.69 5.28 -0.78
CA LYS A 168 -3.41 6.11 -1.96
C LYS A 168 -3.34 5.29 -3.25
N THR A 169 -2.77 4.08 -3.18
CA THR A 169 -2.70 3.16 -4.31
C THR A 169 -4.09 2.72 -4.76
N VAL A 170 -4.97 2.42 -3.80
CA VAL A 170 -6.36 2.04 -4.07
C VAL A 170 -7.12 3.19 -4.73
N LEU A 171 -7.09 4.39 -4.16
CA LEU A 171 -7.81 5.54 -4.74
C LEU A 171 -7.33 5.83 -6.17
N ARG A 172 -6.01 5.77 -6.39
CA ARG A 172 -5.46 5.91 -7.74
C ARG A 172 -5.92 4.81 -8.70
N ALA A 173 -6.02 3.57 -8.23
CA ALA A 173 -6.51 2.47 -9.05
C ALA A 173 -7.95 2.70 -9.53
N PHE A 174 -8.83 3.16 -8.63
CA PHE A 174 -10.19 3.54 -9.00
C PHE A 174 -10.23 4.70 -10.01
N ASP A 175 -9.42 5.74 -9.83
CA ASP A 175 -9.33 6.84 -10.80
C ASP A 175 -8.84 6.35 -12.18
N ARG A 176 -7.81 5.51 -12.20
CA ARG A 176 -7.27 4.94 -13.43
C ARG A 176 -8.29 4.05 -14.15
N ALA A 177 -9.15 3.39 -13.38
CA ALA A 177 -10.21 2.52 -13.91
C ALA A 177 -11.47 3.31 -14.34
N GLY A 178 -11.52 4.63 -14.14
CA GLY A 178 -12.69 5.45 -14.45
C GLY A 178 -13.76 5.50 -13.34
N GLY A 179 -13.43 5.04 -12.13
CA GLY A 179 -14.32 5.06 -10.96
C GLY A 179 -15.39 3.98 -10.97
N VAL A 180 -16.31 4.08 -10.01
CA VAL A 180 -17.46 3.19 -9.86
C VAL A 180 -18.73 3.92 -10.30
N ARG A 181 -19.55 3.30 -11.14
CA ARG A 181 -20.88 3.82 -11.50
C ARG A 181 -21.89 3.27 -10.50
N PRO A 182 -22.92 4.06 -10.11
CA PRO A 182 -23.98 3.56 -9.25
C PRO A 182 -24.62 2.27 -9.79
N GLY A 183 -24.73 1.25 -8.94
CA GLY A 183 -25.26 -0.06 -9.31
C GLY A 183 -24.28 -0.99 -10.02
N SER A 184 -23.03 -0.59 -10.27
CA SER A 184 -22.00 -1.46 -10.86
C SER A 184 -21.72 -2.70 -10.02
N ARG A 185 -21.28 -3.75 -10.70
CA ARG A 185 -20.74 -4.97 -10.10
C ARG A 185 -19.22 -4.84 -10.07
N VAL A 186 -18.64 -4.85 -8.88
CA VAL A 186 -17.20 -4.68 -8.66
C VAL A 186 -16.64 -5.97 -8.06
N VAL A 187 -15.56 -6.46 -8.63
CA VAL A 187 -14.76 -7.55 -8.07
C VAL A 187 -13.43 -7.00 -7.57
N VAL A 188 -13.07 -7.37 -6.35
CA VAL A 188 -11.79 -7.05 -5.72
C VAL A 188 -11.03 -8.35 -5.49
N GLN A 189 -9.94 -8.57 -6.22
CA GLN A 189 -9.06 -9.71 -6.02
C GLN A 189 -7.98 -9.36 -5.00
N GLY A 190 -7.95 -10.15 -3.92
CA GLY A 190 -7.09 -9.93 -2.76
C GLY A 190 -7.86 -9.43 -1.55
N SER A 191 -7.66 -10.11 -0.41
CA SER A 191 -8.21 -9.76 0.91
C SER A 191 -7.16 -9.21 1.87
N GLY A 192 -6.04 -8.71 1.34
CA GLY A 192 -5.04 -7.93 2.09
C GLY A 192 -5.50 -6.50 2.34
N ALA A 193 -4.62 -5.65 2.90
CA ALA A 193 -4.95 -4.27 3.22
C ALA A 193 -5.50 -3.48 2.02
N LEU A 194 -4.86 -3.58 0.85
CA LEU A 194 -5.33 -2.90 -0.36
C LEU A 194 -6.72 -3.38 -0.78
N GLY A 195 -6.95 -4.70 -0.79
CA GLY A 195 -8.25 -5.26 -1.15
C GLY A 195 -9.36 -4.85 -0.19
N LEU A 196 -9.09 -4.82 1.13
CA LEU A 196 -10.06 -4.36 2.12
C LEU A 196 -10.36 -2.86 1.99
N PHE A 197 -9.37 -2.02 1.74
CA PHE A 197 -9.60 -0.61 1.38
C PHE A 197 -10.40 -0.47 0.08
N ALA A 198 -10.09 -1.27 -0.94
CA ALA A 198 -10.81 -1.25 -2.21
C ALA A 198 -12.27 -1.68 -2.05
N THR A 199 -12.53 -2.68 -1.21
CA THR A 199 -13.89 -3.11 -0.86
C THR A 199 -14.69 -1.97 -0.23
N ALA A 200 -14.09 -1.25 0.74
CA ALA A 200 -14.69 -0.07 1.34
C ALA A 200 -14.99 1.02 0.30
N VAL A 201 -14.00 1.37 -0.53
CA VAL A 201 -14.16 2.39 -1.59
C VAL A 201 -15.27 1.99 -2.57
N ALA A 202 -15.30 0.75 -3.04
CA ALA A 202 -16.34 0.26 -3.95
C ALA A 202 -17.74 0.40 -3.34
N SER A 203 -17.90 0.00 -2.06
CA SER A 203 -19.19 0.02 -1.38
C SER A 203 -19.76 1.43 -1.21
N ILE A 204 -18.93 2.41 -0.82
CA ILE A 204 -19.38 3.80 -0.64
C ILE A 204 -19.48 4.57 -1.96
N SER A 205 -18.83 4.11 -3.02
CA SER A 205 -18.92 4.72 -4.36
C SER A 205 -20.19 4.33 -5.12
N GLY A 206 -21.06 3.52 -4.50
CA GLY A 206 -22.35 3.16 -5.05
C GLY A 206 -22.38 1.87 -5.88
N ALA A 207 -21.40 0.98 -5.71
CA ALA A 207 -21.49 -0.37 -6.30
C ALA A 207 -22.74 -1.08 -5.78
N GLY A 208 -23.48 -1.73 -6.68
CA GLY A 208 -24.64 -2.55 -6.33
C GLY A 208 -24.23 -3.94 -5.84
N THR A 209 -23.11 -4.45 -6.35
CA THR A 209 -22.51 -5.72 -5.95
C THR A 209 -21.02 -5.52 -5.75
N VAL A 210 -20.50 -5.96 -4.61
CA VAL A 210 -19.06 -5.98 -4.30
C VAL A 210 -18.67 -7.40 -3.93
N VAL A 211 -17.88 -8.03 -4.78
CA VAL A 211 -17.34 -9.38 -4.54
C VAL A 211 -15.88 -9.26 -4.15
N THR A 212 -15.50 -9.74 -2.97
CA THR A 212 -14.10 -9.81 -2.54
C THR A 212 -13.59 -11.25 -2.61
N VAL A 213 -12.54 -11.46 -3.39
CA VAL A 213 -11.90 -12.77 -3.61
C VAL A 213 -10.61 -12.83 -2.80
N GLY A 214 -10.41 -13.88 -2.00
CA GLY A 214 -9.18 -13.99 -1.23
C GLY A 214 -9.16 -15.12 -0.22
N ALA A 215 -8.19 -15.07 0.69
CA ALA A 215 -8.00 -15.97 1.83
C ALA A 215 -7.16 -15.25 2.91
N PRO A 216 -7.16 -15.69 4.17
CA PRO A 216 -8.00 -16.73 4.75
C PRO A 216 -9.44 -16.25 5.04
N PRO A 217 -10.34 -17.14 5.52
CA PRO A 217 -11.73 -16.77 5.85
C PRO A 217 -11.87 -15.60 6.82
N SER A 218 -10.94 -15.44 7.75
CA SER A 218 -10.92 -14.30 8.70
C SER A 218 -10.83 -12.94 8.00
N ARG A 219 -10.07 -12.85 6.90
CA ARG A 219 -9.96 -11.64 6.09
C ARG A 219 -11.20 -11.40 5.22
N LEU A 220 -11.85 -12.47 4.78
CA LEU A 220 -13.12 -12.39 4.07
C LEU A 220 -14.26 -11.91 4.98
N ALA A 221 -14.34 -12.42 6.22
CA ALA A 221 -15.27 -11.89 7.23
C ALA A 221 -15.02 -10.40 7.52
N LEU A 222 -13.76 -9.94 7.44
CA LEU A 222 -13.45 -8.53 7.54
C LEU A 222 -13.90 -7.77 6.29
N ALA A 223 -13.77 -8.35 5.08
CA ALA A 223 -14.25 -7.74 3.84
C ALA A 223 -15.77 -7.48 3.87
N GLU A 224 -16.56 -8.37 4.44
CA GLU A 224 -18.00 -8.16 4.66
C GLU A 224 -18.27 -6.91 5.53
N ARG A 225 -17.47 -6.73 6.60
CA ARG A 225 -17.55 -5.53 7.44
C ARG A 225 -17.11 -4.24 6.72
N PHE A 226 -16.32 -4.36 5.67
CA PHE A 226 -15.94 -3.29 4.77
C PHE A 226 -16.87 -3.11 3.57
N GLY A 227 -17.98 -3.85 3.55
CA GLY A 227 -19.08 -3.66 2.58
C GLY A 227 -19.05 -4.59 1.39
N ALA A 228 -18.30 -5.71 1.44
CA ALA A 228 -18.47 -6.78 0.47
C ALA A 228 -19.89 -7.35 0.58
N THR A 229 -20.59 -7.47 -0.55
CA THR A 229 -21.90 -8.14 -0.61
C THR A 229 -21.75 -9.65 -0.74
N HIS A 230 -20.60 -10.09 -1.27
CA HIS A 230 -20.24 -11.49 -1.45
C HIS A 230 -18.73 -11.65 -1.24
N THR A 231 -18.34 -12.85 -0.83
CA THR A 231 -16.93 -13.24 -0.70
C THR A 231 -16.69 -14.58 -1.39
N ILE A 232 -15.49 -14.75 -1.96
CA ILE A 232 -15.03 -16.01 -2.55
C ILE A 232 -13.75 -16.42 -1.83
N ASP A 233 -13.80 -17.54 -1.11
CA ASP A 233 -12.63 -18.14 -0.47
C ASP A 233 -11.89 -19.03 -1.47
N ILE A 234 -10.63 -18.65 -1.77
CA ILE A 234 -9.72 -19.40 -2.64
C ILE A 234 -8.81 -20.37 -1.87
N GLY A 235 -8.85 -20.33 -0.54
CA GLY A 235 -8.05 -21.21 0.32
C GLY A 235 -8.67 -22.56 0.61
N ALA A 236 -9.98 -22.71 0.37
CA ALA A 236 -10.71 -23.94 0.59
C ALA A 236 -11.36 -24.44 -0.71
N PRO A 237 -11.12 -25.69 -1.13
CA PRO A 237 -11.85 -26.27 -2.23
C PRO A 237 -13.33 -26.39 -1.86
N ASP A 238 -14.22 -25.89 -2.71
CA ASP A 238 -15.65 -26.04 -2.52
C ASP A 238 -16.13 -27.30 -3.28
N PRO A 239 -16.80 -28.24 -2.62
CA PRO A 239 -17.39 -29.40 -3.27
C PRO A 239 -18.35 -29.04 -4.44
N ALA A 240 -18.95 -27.83 -4.39
CA ALA A 240 -19.82 -27.32 -5.46
C ALA A 240 -19.07 -26.96 -6.74
N ASP A 241 -17.75 -26.83 -6.71
CA ASP A 241 -16.95 -26.45 -7.88
C ASP A 241 -16.87 -27.54 -8.96
N GLY A 242 -17.35 -28.73 -8.67
CA GLY A 242 -17.48 -29.82 -9.66
C GLY A 242 -16.13 -30.31 -10.22
N GLY A 243 -15.04 -30.16 -9.46
CA GLY A 243 -13.69 -30.55 -9.86
C GLY A 243 -13.00 -29.54 -10.78
N ARG A 244 -13.52 -28.31 -10.89
CA ARG A 244 -12.81 -27.20 -11.56
C ARG A 244 -11.54 -26.86 -10.79
N ASP A 245 -10.51 -26.40 -11.50
CA ASP A 245 -9.34 -25.84 -10.84
C ASP A 245 -9.71 -24.49 -10.16
N GLY A 246 -8.85 -24.02 -9.26
CA GLY A 246 -9.15 -22.83 -8.43
C GLY A 246 -9.50 -21.59 -9.25
N SER A 247 -8.88 -21.40 -10.41
CA SER A 247 -9.10 -20.24 -11.29
C SER A 247 -10.47 -20.31 -11.98
N ASP A 248 -10.80 -21.42 -12.58
CA ASP A 248 -12.10 -21.63 -13.25
C ASP A 248 -13.26 -21.60 -12.26
N ALA A 249 -13.05 -22.10 -11.05
CA ALA A 249 -14.02 -22.04 -9.96
C ALA A 249 -14.30 -20.59 -9.52
N THR A 250 -13.26 -19.78 -9.35
CA THR A 250 -13.38 -18.36 -8.98
C THR A 250 -14.17 -17.57 -10.03
N VAL A 251 -13.87 -17.80 -11.31
CA VAL A 251 -14.60 -17.16 -12.42
C VAL A 251 -16.07 -17.59 -12.42
N ALA A 252 -16.36 -18.92 -12.28
CA ALA A 252 -17.72 -19.44 -12.27
C ALA A 252 -18.56 -18.86 -11.13
N ARG A 253 -18.03 -18.82 -9.91
CA ARG A 253 -18.70 -18.22 -8.74
C ARG A 253 -18.96 -16.73 -8.93
N THR A 254 -17.99 -16.01 -9.50
CA THR A 254 -18.20 -14.59 -9.83
C THR A 254 -19.35 -14.41 -10.82
N MET A 255 -19.44 -15.26 -11.84
CA MET A 255 -20.54 -15.20 -12.80
C MET A 255 -21.89 -15.46 -12.11
N GLU A 256 -21.97 -16.43 -11.20
CA GLU A 256 -23.19 -16.69 -10.42
C GLU A 256 -23.61 -15.48 -9.57
N MET A 257 -22.67 -14.85 -8.86
CA MET A 257 -22.89 -13.68 -8.01
C MET A 257 -23.21 -12.39 -8.80
N THR A 258 -23.04 -12.44 -10.11
CA THR A 258 -23.28 -11.31 -11.04
C THR A 258 -24.37 -11.60 -12.10
N ASP A 259 -25.28 -12.53 -11.81
CA ASP A 259 -26.38 -12.95 -12.72
C ASP A 259 -25.89 -13.39 -14.12
N GLY A 260 -24.75 -14.02 -14.22
CA GLY A 260 -24.12 -14.43 -15.48
C GLY A 260 -23.54 -13.31 -16.31
N LYS A 261 -23.54 -12.07 -15.82
CA LYS A 261 -23.11 -10.88 -16.59
C LYS A 261 -21.63 -10.55 -16.42
N GLY A 262 -20.99 -11.03 -15.35
CA GLY A 262 -19.64 -10.65 -14.95
C GLY A 262 -19.55 -9.27 -14.32
N ALA A 263 -18.35 -8.85 -13.96
CA ALA A 263 -18.07 -7.60 -13.27
C ALA A 263 -17.86 -6.42 -14.23
N ASP A 264 -18.46 -5.28 -13.93
CA ASP A 264 -18.23 -4.02 -14.66
C ASP A 264 -16.83 -3.47 -14.39
N LEU A 265 -16.29 -3.76 -13.20
CA LEU A 265 -14.94 -3.41 -12.77
C LEU A 265 -14.31 -4.55 -11.99
N VAL A 266 -13.13 -4.99 -12.41
CA VAL A 266 -12.30 -5.93 -11.66
C VAL A 266 -11.01 -5.21 -11.26
N LEU A 267 -10.64 -5.30 -9.98
CA LEU A 267 -9.44 -4.68 -9.41
C LEU A 267 -8.54 -5.78 -8.84
N ASP A 268 -7.35 -5.94 -9.41
CA ASP A 268 -6.35 -6.88 -8.89
C ASP A 268 -5.43 -6.20 -7.89
N PHE A 269 -5.48 -6.64 -6.62
CA PHE A 269 -4.55 -6.27 -5.56
C PHE A 269 -3.80 -7.50 -4.99
N ALA A 270 -3.96 -8.67 -5.58
CA ALA A 270 -3.36 -9.90 -5.09
C ALA A 270 -1.96 -10.16 -5.66
N GLY A 271 -1.74 -9.86 -6.94
CA GLY A 271 -0.44 -10.03 -7.59
C GLY A 271 0.02 -11.48 -7.69
N ALA A 272 -0.90 -12.45 -7.77
CA ALA A 272 -0.57 -13.86 -8.01
C ALA A 272 -0.64 -14.17 -9.51
N PRO A 273 0.10 -15.18 -10.00
CA PRO A 273 0.15 -15.49 -11.44
C PRO A 273 -1.19 -15.85 -12.11
N SER A 274 -2.16 -16.39 -11.36
CA SER A 274 -3.49 -16.73 -11.91
C SER A 274 -4.43 -15.52 -12.00
N VAL A 275 -4.14 -14.42 -11.32
CA VAL A 275 -5.10 -13.34 -11.05
C VAL A 275 -5.42 -12.54 -12.31
N GLY A 276 -4.45 -12.32 -13.19
CA GLY A 276 -4.67 -11.59 -14.46
C GLY A 276 -5.63 -12.33 -15.40
N PRO A 277 -5.39 -13.63 -15.72
CA PRO A 277 -6.35 -14.44 -16.47
C PRO A 277 -7.73 -14.51 -15.84
N GLU A 278 -7.82 -14.70 -14.51
CA GLU A 278 -9.08 -14.70 -13.77
C GLU A 278 -9.83 -13.36 -13.91
N ALA A 279 -9.11 -12.24 -13.75
CA ALA A 279 -9.70 -10.90 -13.88
C ALA A 279 -10.38 -10.70 -15.23
N ILE A 280 -9.73 -11.15 -16.30
CA ILE A 280 -10.29 -11.11 -17.65
C ILE A 280 -11.50 -12.03 -17.78
N GLY A 281 -11.43 -13.24 -17.18
CA GLY A 281 -12.54 -14.19 -17.13
C GLY A 281 -13.78 -13.62 -16.43
N MET A 282 -13.58 -12.97 -15.28
CA MET A 282 -14.65 -12.38 -14.44
C MET A 282 -15.26 -11.09 -15.01
N ALA A 283 -14.54 -10.37 -15.88
CA ALA A 283 -15.01 -9.10 -16.42
C ALA A 283 -16.22 -9.27 -17.35
N ALA A 284 -17.16 -8.36 -17.22
CA ALA A 284 -18.33 -8.26 -18.11
C ALA A 284 -17.92 -7.80 -19.52
N GLN A 285 -18.85 -7.94 -20.48
CA GLN A 285 -18.71 -7.29 -21.79
C GLN A 285 -18.52 -5.77 -21.59
N ARG A 286 -17.46 -5.19 -22.19
CA ARG A 286 -17.04 -3.78 -22.06
C ARG A 286 -16.67 -3.37 -20.62
N GLY A 287 -16.33 -4.35 -19.77
CA GLY A 287 -15.85 -4.11 -18.42
C GLY A 287 -14.43 -3.54 -18.37
N THR A 288 -14.03 -3.08 -17.21
CA THR A 288 -12.67 -2.59 -16.93
C THR A 288 -11.94 -3.54 -16.00
N VAL A 289 -10.67 -3.82 -16.32
CA VAL A 289 -9.75 -4.57 -15.46
C VAL A 289 -8.60 -3.66 -15.07
N ALA A 290 -8.39 -3.44 -13.78
CA ALA A 290 -7.28 -2.66 -13.24
C ALA A 290 -6.25 -3.59 -12.59
N ILE A 291 -5.04 -3.61 -13.14
CA ILE A 291 -3.91 -4.39 -12.63
C ILE A 291 -3.07 -3.51 -11.72
N VAL A 292 -2.98 -3.89 -10.46
CA VAL A 292 -2.26 -3.16 -9.40
C VAL A 292 -1.27 -4.06 -8.68
N GLY A 293 -1.63 -5.33 -8.45
CA GLY A 293 -0.76 -6.35 -7.88
C GLY A 293 0.44 -6.62 -8.77
N SER A 294 1.58 -6.97 -8.15
CA SER A 294 2.80 -7.32 -8.87
C SER A 294 2.98 -8.82 -8.88
N THR A 295 3.07 -9.41 -10.07
CA THR A 295 3.36 -10.85 -10.26
C THR A 295 4.85 -11.15 -10.34
N GLY A 296 5.69 -10.11 -10.22
CA GLY A 296 7.14 -10.23 -10.44
C GLY A 296 7.51 -10.44 -11.92
N PRO A 297 8.77 -10.84 -12.21
CA PRO A 297 9.28 -10.90 -13.58
C PRO A 297 8.80 -12.12 -14.38
N ALA A 298 8.11 -13.08 -13.77
CA ALA A 298 7.73 -14.34 -14.43
C ALA A 298 6.68 -14.17 -15.54
N GLY A 299 5.96 -13.05 -15.55
CA GLY A 299 4.90 -12.78 -16.53
C GLY A 299 3.68 -13.71 -16.37
N GLU A 300 2.58 -13.31 -16.96
CA GLU A 300 1.35 -14.10 -17.04
C GLU A 300 0.94 -14.27 -18.48
N ALA A 301 0.41 -15.46 -18.82
CA ALA A 301 -0.19 -15.70 -20.12
C ALA A 301 -1.63 -15.17 -20.12
N VAL A 302 -1.87 -14.09 -20.85
CA VAL A 302 -3.19 -13.46 -21.00
C VAL A 302 -3.76 -13.74 -22.36
N ALA A 303 -5.01 -14.20 -22.43
CA ALA A 303 -5.70 -14.44 -23.70
C ALA A 303 -6.15 -13.10 -24.33
N LEU A 304 -5.34 -12.51 -25.20
CA LEU A 304 -5.69 -11.27 -25.90
C LEU A 304 -6.99 -11.35 -26.69
N SER A 305 -7.36 -12.55 -27.18
CA SER A 305 -8.64 -12.80 -27.85
C SER A 305 -9.84 -12.54 -26.93
N GLU A 306 -9.73 -12.82 -25.62
CA GLU A 306 -10.79 -12.54 -24.67
C GLU A 306 -10.95 -11.04 -24.43
N ILE A 307 -9.85 -10.31 -24.32
CA ILE A 307 -9.86 -8.84 -24.20
C ILE A 307 -10.57 -8.24 -25.41
N MET A 308 -10.21 -8.69 -26.61
CA MET A 308 -10.84 -8.24 -27.86
C MET A 308 -12.33 -8.62 -27.91
N ARG A 309 -12.67 -9.88 -27.65
CA ARG A 309 -14.05 -10.39 -27.74
C ARG A 309 -14.99 -9.70 -26.77
N LYS A 310 -14.50 -9.42 -25.56
CA LYS A 310 -15.28 -8.71 -24.53
C LYS A 310 -15.17 -7.18 -24.63
N GLU A 311 -14.38 -6.62 -25.56
CA GLU A 311 -14.11 -5.18 -25.68
C GLU A 311 -13.64 -4.57 -24.33
N LEU A 312 -12.72 -5.26 -23.62
CA LEU A 312 -12.31 -4.83 -22.28
C LEU A 312 -11.39 -3.62 -22.33
N THR A 313 -11.52 -2.76 -21.31
CA THR A 313 -10.49 -1.79 -20.94
C THR A 313 -9.56 -2.40 -19.91
N VAL A 314 -8.27 -2.53 -20.23
CA VAL A 314 -7.25 -3.00 -19.26
C VAL A 314 -6.33 -1.85 -18.92
N VAL A 315 -6.20 -1.53 -17.63
CA VAL A 315 -5.39 -0.41 -17.15
C VAL A 315 -4.41 -0.86 -16.07
N GLY A 316 -3.18 -0.38 -16.13
CA GLY A 316 -2.21 -0.52 -15.06
C GLY A 316 -2.30 0.65 -14.08
N SER A 317 -2.11 0.40 -12.79
CA SER A 317 -1.96 1.42 -11.76
C SER A 317 -0.83 1.06 -10.81
N LEU A 318 0.11 1.97 -10.62
CA LEU A 318 1.26 1.78 -9.73
C LEU A 318 1.31 2.88 -8.69
N ASN A 319 1.21 2.51 -7.41
CA ASN A 319 1.35 3.43 -6.29
C ASN A 319 0.41 4.67 -6.43
N GLY A 320 0.69 5.75 -5.75
CA GLY A 320 0.04 7.06 -5.84
C GLY A 320 1.06 8.18 -5.59
N ASP A 321 0.69 9.41 -5.75
CA ASP A 321 1.49 10.57 -5.38
C ASP A 321 0.91 11.26 -4.13
N VAL A 322 1.44 12.44 -3.82
CA VAL A 322 0.99 13.19 -2.63
C VAL A 322 -0.46 13.63 -2.72
N SER A 323 -1.01 13.83 -3.93
CA SER A 323 -2.43 14.18 -4.10
C SER A 323 -3.33 13.01 -3.72
N ASP A 324 -2.94 11.80 -4.11
CA ASP A 324 -3.63 10.57 -3.70
C ASP A 324 -3.48 10.34 -2.20
N TYR A 325 -2.31 10.67 -1.63
CA TYR A 325 -2.10 10.59 -0.18
C TYR A 325 -3.02 11.57 0.57
N HIS A 326 -3.06 12.83 0.14
CA HIS A 326 -3.97 13.83 0.72
C HIS A 326 -5.43 13.35 0.66
N ARG A 327 -5.88 12.87 -0.49
CA ARG A 327 -7.22 12.30 -0.66
C ARG A 327 -7.49 11.12 0.27
N SER A 328 -6.48 10.28 0.52
CA SER A 328 -6.61 9.16 1.46
C SER A 328 -6.79 9.63 2.90
N ILE A 329 -6.10 10.69 3.30
CA ILE A 329 -6.30 11.32 4.61
C ILE A 329 -7.72 11.89 4.74
N GLU A 330 -8.20 12.61 3.72
CA GLU A 330 -9.57 13.13 3.69
C GLU A 330 -10.62 12.00 3.67
N PHE A 331 -10.33 10.91 2.99
CA PHE A 331 -11.18 9.72 2.99
C PHE A 331 -11.32 9.11 4.40
N PHE A 332 -10.22 8.90 5.10
CA PHE A 332 -10.27 8.42 6.49
C PHE A 332 -11.00 9.38 7.41
N ARG A 333 -10.81 10.70 7.23
CA ARG A 333 -11.51 11.72 8.00
C ARG A 333 -13.02 11.67 7.76
N ALA A 334 -13.44 11.58 6.50
CA ALA A 334 -14.84 11.58 6.10
C ALA A 334 -15.60 10.31 6.50
N PHE A 335 -14.88 9.17 6.59
CA PHE A 335 -15.48 7.85 6.82
C PHE A 335 -14.91 7.17 8.08
N SER A 336 -14.46 7.95 9.06
CA SER A 336 -13.85 7.47 10.30
C SER A 336 -14.72 6.46 11.04
N ASP A 337 -16.03 6.71 11.12
CA ASP A 337 -17.01 5.90 11.85
C ASP A 337 -17.75 4.89 10.98
N ARG A 338 -17.51 4.93 9.66
CA ARG A 338 -18.24 4.08 8.72
C ARG A 338 -17.77 2.64 8.70
N PHE A 339 -16.48 2.42 8.89
CA PHE A 339 -15.84 1.13 8.76
C PHE A 339 -14.95 0.83 9.98
N PRO A 340 -14.73 -0.43 10.30
CA PRO A 340 -13.89 -0.82 11.44
C PRO A 340 -12.39 -0.71 11.08
N TRP A 341 -11.91 0.48 10.75
CA TRP A 341 -10.54 0.72 10.28
C TRP A 341 -9.47 0.13 11.19
N ASP A 342 -9.67 0.22 12.51
CA ASP A 342 -8.71 -0.31 13.49
C ASP A 342 -8.56 -1.84 13.41
N ALA A 343 -9.53 -2.55 12.87
CA ALA A 343 -9.45 -4.00 12.69
C ALA A 343 -8.44 -4.43 11.60
N LEU A 344 -7.94 -3.49 10.81
CA LEU A 344 -6.86 -3.75 9.85
C LEU A 344 -5.49 -3.89 10.53
N PHE A 345 -5.32 -3.33 11.71
CA PHE A 345 -4.03 -3.10 12.33
C PHE A 345 -3.83 -4.01 13.54
N SER A 346 -2.62 -4.54 13.67
CA SER A 346 -2.21 -5.26 14.88
C SER A 346 -2.04 -4.30 16.07
N ALA A 347 -1.95 -4.85 17.27
CA ALA A 347 -1.42 -4.09 18.39
C ALA A 347 0.02 -3.62 18.08
N PRO A 348 0.38 -2.36 18.39
CA PRO A 348 1.71 -1.85 18.12
C PRO A 348 2.79 -2.58 18.93
N CYS A 349 3.98 -2.71 18.35
CA CYS A 349 5.15 -3.32 18.99
C CYS A 349 6.40 -2.44 18.78
N GLY A 350 7.48 -2.72 19.50
CA GLY A 350 8.78 -2.07 19.30
C GLY A 350 9.56 -2.63 18.11
N LEU A 351 10.72 -2.03 17.81
CA LEU A 351 11.60 -2.43 16.72
C LEU A 351 12.14 -3.85 16.89
N GLU A 352 12.36 -4.30 18.13
CA GLU A 352 12.86 -5.64 18.44
C GLU A 352 11.94 -6.76 17.98
N GLN A 353 10.65 -6.46 17.78
CA GLN A 353 9.65 -7.41 17.33
C GLN A 353 9.34 -7.31 15.82
N ALA A 354 10.02 -6.42 15.10
CA ALA A 354 9.72 -6.16 13.69
C ALA A 354 9.88 -7.42 12.80
N SER A 355 10.88 -8.27 13.09
CA SER A 355 11.08 -9.54 12.39
C SER A 355 9.91 -10.50 12.57
N ASP A 356 9.39 -10.62 13.80
CA ASP A 356 8.25 -11.48 14.11
C ASP A 356 6.98 -11.00 13.39
N ARG A 357 6.83 -9.67 13.26
CA ARG A 357 5.72 -9.06 12.53
C ARG A 357 5.79 -9.30 11.01
N ILE A 358 6.99 -9.25 10.41
CA ILE A 358 7.18 -9.64 9.00
C ILE A 358 6.77 -11.10 8.82
N ALA A 359 7.26 -12.00 9.69
CA ALA A 359 6.91 -13.42 9.62
C ALA A 359 5.40 -13.69 9.83
N SER A 360 4.75 -12.96 10.74
CA SER A 360 3.31 -13.06 10.98
C SER A 360 2.49 -12.61 9.75
N MET A 361 2.85 -11.49 9.14
CA MET A 361 2.20 -11.03 7.92
C MET A 361 2.44 -11.99 6.74
N HIS A 362 3.65 -12.57 6.63
CA HIS A 362 3.96 -13.57 5.60
C HIS A 362 3.06 -14.81 5.74
N ARG A 363 2.77 -15.25 6.96
CA ARG A 363 1.81 -16.35 7.23
C ARG A 363 0.34 -15.95 7.12
N LEU A 364 0.05 -14.69 6.78
CA LEU A 364 -1.30 -14.12 6.70
C LEU A 364 -2.04 -14.01 8.05
N ASP A 365 -1.34 -14.13 9.18
CA ASP A 365 -1.91 -14.03 10.54
C ASP A 365 -2.40 -12.60 10.83
N GLU A 366 -1.76 -11.58 10.22
CA GLU A 366 -2.09 -10.16 10.37
C GLU A 366 -2.36 -9.52 9.00
N VAL A 367 -3.26 -8.53 8.96
CA VAL A 367 -3.51 -7.74 7.74
C VAL A 367 -2.44 -6.66 7.59
N LYS A 368 -2.19 -5.88 8.67
CA LYS A 368 -1.17 -4.85 8.76
C LYS A 368 -0.52 -4.86 10.13
N ALA A 369 0.74 -5.18 10.17
CA ALA A 369 1.53 -5.08 11.39
C ALA A 369 1.88 -3.61 11.66
N VAL A 370 1.83 -3.22 12.94
CA VAL A 370 2.14 -1.87 13.41
C VAL A 370 3.40 -1.90 14.27
N VAL A 371 4.36 -1.06 13.93
CA VAL A 371 5.58 -0.82 14.71
C VAL A 371 5.57 0.63 15.20
N ASP A 372 5.65 0.78 16.52
CA ASP A 372 5.87 2.07 17.17
C ASP A 372 7.27 2.04 17.79
N PRO A 373 8.26 2.70 17.18
CA PRO A 373 9.63 2.66 17.67
C PRO A 373 9.81 3.19 19.10
N ARG A 374 8.84 3.96 19.61
CA ARG A 374 8.86 4.48 21.00
C ARG A 374 8.64 3.38 22.05
N LEU A 375 8.10 2.23 21.64
CA LEU A 375 7.87 1.06 22.50
C LEU A 375 9.08 0.12 22.57
N THR A 376 10.15 0.43 21.84
CA THR A 376 11.35 -0.41 21.77
C THR A 376 12.01 -0.56 23.13
N VAL A 377 12.21 -1.81 23.54
CA VAL A 377 12.96 -2.14 24.76
C VAL A 377 14.45 -2.24 24.37
N ARG A 378 15.29 -1.41 25.03
CA ARG A 378 16.76 -1.37 24.81
C ARG A 378 17.49 -2.33 25.71
#